data_bbe8f8eaff269d54082b1c27f76b3b5b
#
_entry.id   bbe8f8eaff269d54082b1c27f76b3b5b
#
_cell.length_a   1.000
_cell.length_b   1.000
_cell.length_c   1.000
_cell.angle_alpha   90.00
_cell.angle_beta   90.00
_cell.angle_gamma   90.00
#
_symmetry.space_group_name_H-M   'P 1'
#
loop_
_entity.id
_entity.type
_entity.pdbx_description
1 polymer ?
#
loop_
_entity_poly.entity_id
_entity_poly.type
_entity_poly.pdbx_seq_one_letter_code
_entity_poly.pdbx_strand_id
1 'polypeptide(L)'
;MQNVLFLNTETPLKAEVKRLGEHLIQIIGDVEKNTSGFHLINDVGSVYGKYEDFTTLYKEIEGGFVLSDDGSVYVEPEPDPEPEPYEPSLEEVQEAKVQEMNDAQQAAIQEGINVKLTDGAVEHFTLTDHDQTSLVGLQAKVLEGEDSIPWHTSDEAEHCKFYSNADMALITTAAMEYVTWHVTYFRDLRIYIRSLKEKTEVEVVTYGMTIPEAYQSEPLKAMIAAQAI
;
A
#
# COMPACT_ATOMS: atom_id res chain seq x y z
N MET A 1 -49.17 12.59 15.70
CA MET A 1 -49.15 12.62 17.19
C MET A 1 -50.42 12.01 17.70
N GLN A 2 -50.30 11.18 18.73
CA GLN A 2 -51.39 10.44 19.39
C GLN A 2 -51.59 11.02 20.80
N ASN A 3 -52.77 10.85 21.37
CA ASN A 3 -52.97 11.18 22.78
C ASN A 3 -52.56 9.97 23.63
N VAL A 4 -51.55 10.18 24.45
CA VAL A 4 -50.98 9.16 25.37
C VAL A 4 -51.41 9.51 26.76
N LEU A 5 -52.08 8.57 27.44
CA LEU A 5 -52.47 8.69 28.83
C LEU A 5 -51.67 7.67 29.68
N PHE A 6 -50.70 8.12 30.44
CA PHE A 6 -49.99 7.24 31.36
C PHE A 6 -50.86 6.82 32.53
N LEU A 7 -50.68 5.62 32.99
CA LEU A 7 -51.57 5.05 34.04
C LEU A 7 -51.49 5.78 35.39
N ASN A 8 -50.43 6.54 35.62
CA ASN A 8 -50.23 7.35 36.82
C ASN A 8 -50.59 8.85 36.60
N THR A 9 -51.19 9.21 35.46
CA THR A 9 -51.59 10.60 35.13
C THR A 9 -53.07 10.67 34.78
N GLU A 10 -53.68 11.85 35.00
CA GLU A 10 -55.09 12.10 34.67
C GLU A 10 -55.26 12.87 33.31
N THR A 11 -54.17 13.46 32.86
CA THR A 11 -54.18 14.29 31.66
C THR A 11 -53.44 13.64 30.52
N PRO A 12 -54.03 13.47 29.32
CA PRO A 12 -53.37 12.92 28.19
C PRO A 12 -52.36 13.93 27.62
N LEU A 13 -51.22 13.41 27.10
CA LEU A 13 -50.17 14.16 26.46
C LEU A 13 -50.13 13.82 24.97
N LYS A 14 -49.68 14.76 24.10
CA LYS A 14 -49.48 14.50 22.68
C LYS A 14 -48.07 14.02 22.40
N ALA A 15 -47.97 12.80 21.92
CA ALA A 15 -46.70 12.20 21.54
C ALA A 15 -46.81 11.38 20.24
N GLU A 16 -45.71 11.15 19.59
CA GLU A 16 -45.59 10.12 18.56
C GLU A 16 -45.22 8.80 19.22
N VAL A 17 -46.03 7.77 18.99
CA VAL A 17 -45.80 6.45 19.56
C VAL A 17 -45.50 5.47 18.40
N LYS A 18 -44.35 4.84 18.43
CA LYS A 18 -43.88 3.92 17.39
C LYS A 18 -43.39 2.61 18.01
N ARG A 19 -43.90 1.48 17.53
CA ARG A 19 -43.40 0.17 17.91
C ARG A 19 -42.09 -0.09 17.16
N LEU A 20 -40.99 -0.41 17.89
CA LEU A 20 -39.68 -0.69 17.32
C LEU A 20 -39.40 -2.19 17.16
N GLY A 21 -40.20 -3.04 17.78
CA GLY A 21 -40.08 -4.49 17.75
C GLY A 21 -41.21 -5.12 18.54
N GLU A 22 -41.05 -6.40 18.88
CA GLU A 22 -42.06 -7.15 19.65
C GLU A 22 -42.21 -6.57 21.05
N HIS A 23 -41.10 -6.26 21.73
CA HIS A 23 -41.04 -5.83 23.10
C HIS A 23 -40.64 -4.36 23.33
N LEU A 24 -40.50 -3.56 22.30
CA LEU A 24 -40.03 -2.17 22.39
C LEU A 24 -40.99 -1.19 21.78
N ILE A 25 -41.27 -0.10 22.51
CA ILE A 25 -42.08 1.01 22.05
C ILE A 25 -41.37 2.34 22.30
N GLN A 26 -41.36 3.19 21.31
CA GLN A 26 -40.76 4.51 21.35
C GLN A 26 -41.83 5.57 21.52
N ILE A 27 -41.59 6.54 22.40
CA ILE A 27 -42.46 7.69 22.66
C ILE A 27 -41.61 8.93 22.43
N ILE A 28 -42.01 9.76 21.46
CA ILE A 28 -41.34 11.02 21.09
C ILE A 28 -42.34 12.19 21.26
N GLY A 29 -41.91 13.21 21.94
CA GLY A 29 -42.70 14.43 22.17
C GLY A 29 -42.16 15.19 23.38
N ASP A 30 -42.84 16.31 23.69
CA ASP A 30 -42.57 17.06 24.92
C ASP A 30 -43.27 16.33 26.11
N VAL A 31 -42.70 15.16 26.41
CA VAL A 31 -43.23 14.21 27.42
C VAL A 31 -42.14 13.85 28.40
N GLU A 32 -42.35 14.12 29.67
CA GLU A 32 -41.43 13.62 30.67
C GLU A 32 -41.41 12.10 30.73
N LYS A 33 -40.23 11.54 31.01
CA LYS A 33 -40.03 10.10 31.15
C LYS A 33 -41.06 9.50 32.14
N ASN A 34 -41.81 8.51 31.67
CA ASN A 34 -42.82 7.84 32.47
C ASN A 34 -42.84 6.33 32.17
N THR A 35 -42.77 5.53 33.19
CA THR A 35 -42.68 4.05 33.15
C THR A 35 -43.88 3.37 33.76
N SER A 36 -45.02 4.03 33.91
CA SER A 36 -46.22 3.46 34.51
C SER A 36 -47.10 2.61 33.57
N GLY A 37 -46.64 2.41 32.31
CA GLY A 37 -47.50 1.94 31.25
C GLY A 37 -48.46 3.04 30.76
N PHE A 38 -49.13 2.84 29.64
CA PHE A 38 -49.97 3.86 29.07
C PHE A 38 -51.09 3.33 28.16
N HIS A 39 -52.10 4.16 27.94
CA HIS A 39 -53.12 3.93 26.94
C HIS A 39 -53.03 4.97 25.80
N LEU A 40 -53.40 4.58 24.62
CA LEU A 40 -53.68 5.47 23.52
C LEU A 40 -55.19 5.74 23.53
N ILE A 41 -55.53 7.04 23.54
CA ILE A 41 -56.93 7.47 23.58
C ILE A 41 -57.24 8.37 22.38
N ASN A 42 -58.49 8.40 21.92
CA ASN A 42 -58.96 9.30 20.90
C ASN A 42 -59.37 10.68 21.53
N ASP A 43 -59.76 11.62 20.71
CA ASP A 43 -60.11 12.97 21.18
C ASP A 43 -61.37 13.02 22.03
N VAL A 44 -62.15 11.95 22.10
CA VAL A 44 -63.32 11.83 22.98
C VAL A 44 -63.03 11.00 24.26
N GLY A 45 -61.73 10.65 24.48
CA GLY A 45 -61.29 9.96 25.65
C GLY A 45 -61.44 8.44 25.63
N SER A 46 -61.84 7.82 24.51
CA SER A 46 -61.97 6.39 24.41
C SER A 46 -60.63 5.74 24.12
N VAL A 47 -60.30 4.65 24.88
CA VAL A 47 -59.08 3.87 24.73
C VAL A 47 -59.18 3.02 23.47
N TYR A 48 -58.15 3.09 22.61
CA TYR A 48 -58.03 2.25 21.42
C TYR A 48 -56.74 1.41 21.38
N GLY A 49 -55.77 1.71 22.28
CA GLY A 49 -54.56 0.94 22.43
C GLY A 49 -54.18 0.85 23.92
N LYS A 50 -53.77 -0.33 24.38
CA LYS A 50 -53.34 -0.57 25.77
C LYS A 50 -51.92 -1.08 25.75
N TYR A 51 -51.03 -0.44 26.52
CA TYR A 51 -49.60 -0.72 26.65
C TYR A 51 -49.24 -0.67 28.14
N GLU A 52 -49.99 -1.45 28.95
CA GLU A 52 -49.90 -1.42 30.38
C GLU A 52 -48.62 -2.07 30.91
N ASP A 53 -48.06 -3.03 30.14
CA ASP A 53 -46.87 -3.81 30.50
C ASP A 53 -45.54 -3.09 30.10
N PHE A 54 -45.60 -2.00 29.32
CA PHE A 54 -44.43 -1.22 28.95
C PHE A 54 -43.97 -0.32 30.08
N THR A 55 -43.37 -0.94 31.08
CA THR A 55 -43.03 -0.29 32.36
C THR A 55 -41.54 -0.16 32.62
N THR A 56 -40.70 -0.70 31.76
CA THR A 56 -39.25 -0.60 31.90
C THR A 56 -38.67 0.40 30.92
N LEU A 57 -37.83 1.32 31.39
CA LEU A 57 -37.09 2.21 30.54
C LEU A 57 -35.98 1.44 29.80
N TYR A 58 -36.12 1.25 28.53
CA TYR A 58 -35.09 0.62 27.70
C TYR A 58 -33.95 1.60 27.42
N LYS A 59 -34.26 2.82 26.93
CA LYS A 59 -33.26 3.85 26.56
C LYS A 59 -33.91 5.24 26.52
N GLU A 60 -33.21 6.26 26.99
CA GLU A 60 -33.52 7.66 26.70
C GLU A 60 -32.98 8.03 25.31
N ILE A 61 -33.74 8.82 24.57
CA ILE A 61 -33.38 9.32 23.24
C ILE A 61 -33.65 10.82 23.17
N GLU A 62 -33.10 11.47 22.15
CA GLU A 62 -33.38 12.89 21.92
C GLU A 62 -34.89 13.12 21.68
N GLY A 63 -35.50 13.94 22.52
CA GLY A 63 -36.92 14.26 22.45
C GLY A 63 -37.87 13.14 22.87
N GLY A 64 -37.42 12.13 23.63
CA GLY A 64 -38.29 11.06 24.10
C GLY A 64 -37.58 9.90 24.79
N PHE A 65 -38.22 8.74 24.79
CA PHE A 65 -37.69 7.54 25.41
C PHE A 65 -38.29 6.28 24.77
N VAL A 66 -37.62 5.15 25.04
CA VAL A 66 -38.07 3.80 24.62
C VAL A 66 -38.39 3.01 25.88
N LEU A 67 -39.52 2.37 25.85
CA LEU A 67 -39.97 1.45 26.92
C LEU A 67 -39.93 0.00 26.41
N SER A 68 -39.67 -0.94 27.33
CA SER A 68 -39.83 -2.37 27.10
C SER A 68 -40.92 -2.96 27.99
N ASP A 69 -41.56 -4.05 27.54
CA ASP A 69 -42.55 -4.83 28.28
C ASP A 69 -41.98 -6.14 28.86
N ASP A 70 -40.76 -6.51 28.49
CA ASP A 70 -40.06 -7.72 28.93
C ASP A 70 -38.94 -7.45 29.96
N GLY A 71 -38.81 -6.20 30.40
CA GLY A 71 -37.80 -5.79 31.40
C GLY A 71 -36.41 -5.54 30.79
N SER A 72 -36.25 -5.63 29.48
CA SER A 72 -34.96 -5.35 28.82
C SER A 72 -34.58 -3.89 28.98
N VAL A 73 -33.28 -3.63 29.10
CA VAL A 73 -32.65 -2.32 29.11
C VAL A 73 -31.56 -2.27 28.06
N TYR A 74 -31.33 -1.08 27.50
CA TYR A 74 -30.27 -0.89 26.51
C TYR A 74 -28.89 -1.04 27.18
N VAL A 75 -28.08 -1.92 26.64
CA VAL A 75 -26.67 -2.04 26.96
C VAL A 75 -25.89 -1.53 25.78
N GLU A 76 -25.03 -0.54 26.01
CA GLU A 76 -24.14 -0.02 24.97
C GLU A 76 -23.19 -1.16 24.54
N PRO A 77 -23.10 -1.48 23.24
CA PRO A 77 -22.18 -2.50 22.78
C PRO A 77 -20.75 -2.10 23.14
N GLU A 78 -19.98 -3.06 23.66
CA GLU A 78 -18.55 -2.84 23.86
C GLU A 78 -17.91 -2.45 22.52
N PRO A 79 -17.00 -1.46 22.49
CA PRO A 79 -16.29 -1.10 21.29
C PRO A 79 -15.51 -2.32 20.78
N ASP A 80 -15.53 -2.54 19.48
CA ASP A 80 -14.70 -3.58 18.86
C ASP A 80 -13.25 -3.41 19.31
N PRO A 81 -12.55 -4.49 19.68
CA PRO A 81 -11.14 -4.40 20.03
C PRO A 81 -10.36 -3.75 18.89
N GLU A 82 -9.51 -2.80 19.24
CA GLU A 82 -8.60 -2.19 18.24
C GLU A 82 -7.80 -3.31 17.54
N PRO A 83 -7.71 -3.31 16.22
CA PRO A 83 -6.91 -4.29 15.50
C PRO A 83 -5.46 -4.24 16.00
N GLU A 84 -4.90 -5.41 16.29
CA GLU A 84 -3.49 -5.49 16.68
C GLU A 84 -2.61 -4.87 15.60
N PRO A 85 -1.52 -4.15 15.94
CA PRO A 85 -0.58 -3.61 14.98
C PRO A 85 -0.06 -4.72 14.07
N TYR A 86 -0.18 -4.51 12.75
CA TYR A 86 0.33 -5.45 11.78
C TYR A 86 1.87 -5.51 11.84
N GLU A 87 2.43 -6.68 12.12
CA GLU A 87 3.86 -6.95 12.02
C GLU A 87 4.14 -7.80 10.77
N PRO A 88 4.89 -7.27 9.77
CA PRO A 88 5.20 -8.02 8.56
C PRO A 88 6.00 -9.29 8.90
N SER A 89 5.73 -10.38 8.20
CA SER A 89 6.48 -11.63 8.31
C SER A 89 7.92 -11.47 7.78
N LEU A 90 8.80 -12.42 8.07
CA LEU A 90 10.16 -12.42 7.51
C LEU A 90 10.13 -12.45 5.98
N GLU A 91 9.25 -13.24 5.38
CA GLU A 91 9.12 -13.36 3.93
C GLU A 91 8.70 -12.02 3.29
N GLU A 92 7.76 -11.29 3.89
CA GLU A 92 7.35 -9.97 3.42
C GLU A 92 8.50 -8.95 3.50
N VAL A 93 9.28 -8.97 4.58
CA VAL A 93 10.47 -8.10 4.72
C VAL A 93 11.53 -8.45 3.67
N GLN A 94 11.76 -9.74 3.41
CA GLN A 94 12.69 -10.19 2.36
C GLN A 94 12.24 -9.74 0.97
N GLU A 95 10.96 -9.92 0.60
CA GLU A 95 10.48 -9.52 -0.72
C GLU A 95 10.45 -8.00 -0.88
N ALA A 96 10.10 -7.23 0.15
CA ALA A 96 10.20 -5.79 0.14
C ALA A 96 11.66 -5.32 -0.08
N LYS A 97 12.63 -5.96 0.60
CA LYS A 97 14.05 -5.66 0.42
C LYS A 97 14.56 -6.06 -0.96
N VAL A 98 14.11 -7.19 -1.51
CA VAL A 98 14.43 -7.60 -2.88
C VAL A 98 13.92 -6.55 -3.88
N GLN A 99 12.71 -6.01 -3.67
CA GLN A 99 12.18 -4.96 -4.54
C GLN A 99 12.99 -3.67 -4.42
N GLU A 100 13.35 -3.24 -3.21
CA GLU A 100 14.23 -2.09 -2.96
C GLU A 100 15.57 -2.24 -3.71
N MET A 101 16.18 -3.40 -3.63
CA MET A 101 17.46 -3.68 -4.33
C MET A 101 17.28 -3.77 -5.85
N ASN A 102 16.14 -4.23 -6.34
CA ASN A 102 15.80 -4.21 -7.76
C ASN A 102 15.71 -2.77 -8.28
N ASP A 103 15.03 -1.91 -7.55
CA ASP A 103 14.89 -0.51 -7.94
C ASP A 103 16.24 0.22 -7.92
N ALA A 104 17.10 -0.09 -6.95
CA ALA A 104 18.46 0.40 -6.88
C ALA A 104 19.33 -0.10 -8.05
N GLN A 105 19.15 -1.38 -8.47
CA GLN A 105 19.80 -1.92 -9.67
C GLN A 105 19.38 -1.17 -10.92
N GLN A 106 18.08 -0.99 -11.12
CA GLN A 106 17.55 -0.27 -12.28
C GLN A 106 18.06 1.16 -12.34
N ALA A 107 18.04 1.85 -11.19
CA ALA A 107 18.57 3.21 -11.11
C ALA A 107 20.06 3.28 -11.47
N ALA A 108 20.89 2.35 -10.95
CA ALA A 108 22.31 2.30 -11.25
C ALA A 108 22.58 2.02 -12.75
N ILE A 109 21.81 1.12 -13.36
CA ILE A 109 21.96 0.84 -14.80
C ILE A 109 21.56 2.07 -15.62
N GLN A 110 20.44 2.70 -15.31
CA GLN A 110 19.91 3.84 -16.07
C GLN A 110 20.77 5.09 -15.95
N GLU A 111 21.43 5.28 -14.79
CA GLU A 111 22.42 6.36 -14.62
C GLU A 111 23.49 6.30 -15.71
N GLY A 112 23.91 5.09 -16.09
CA GLY A 112 24.78 4.87 -17.22
C GLY A 112 26.27 4.80 -16.88
N ILE A 113 27.12 5.04 -17.91
CA ILE A 113 28.56 4.79 -17.85
C ILE A 113 29.38 5.91 -18.46
N ASN A 114 30.60 6.07 -17.96
CA ASN A 114 31.63 6.88 -18.59
C ASN A 114 32.50 5.99 -19.48
N VAL A 115 32.64 6.34 -20.75
CA VAL A 115 33.49 5.61 -21.71
C VAL A 115 34.60 6.53 -22.19
N LYS A 116 35.85 6.03 -22.14
CA LYS A 116 37.00 6.70 -22.73
C LYS A 116 37.10 6.30 -24.17
N LEU A 117 36.97 7.29 -25.08
CA LEU A 117 37.04 7.12 -26.53
C LEU A 117 38.48 7.02 -27.05
N THR A 118 38.62 6.68 -28.32
CA THR A 118 39.94 6.49 -28.96
C THR A 118 40.80 7.75 -29.04
N ASP A 119 40.17 8.93 -29.06
CA ASP A 119 40.86 10.23 -29.01
C ASP A 119 41.25 10.65 -27.59
N GLY A 120 40.85 9.87 -26.56
CA GLY A 120 41.11 10.13 -25.16
C GLY A 120 40.03 10.92 -24.42
N ALA A 121 39.01 11.42 -25.13
CA ALA A 121 37.83 12.04 -24.51
C ALA A 121 37.09 11.02 -23.63
N VAL A 122 36.46 11.49 -22.54
CA VAL A 122 35.58 10.68 -21.70
C VAL A 122 34.19 11.23 -21.84
N GLU A 123 33.29 10.41 -22.31
CA GLU A 123 31.89 10.76 -22.50
C GLU A 123 30.99 9.88 -21.65
N HIS A 124 29.86 10.45 -21.20
CA HIS A 124 28.88 9.73 -20.40
C HIS A 124 27.69 9.34 -21.27
N PHE A 125 27.23 8.08 -21.09
CA PHE A 125 26.12 7.50 -21.83
C PHE A 125 25.10 6.93 -20.84
N THR A 126 23.84 7.35 -20.95
CA THR A 126 22.73 6.72 -20.23
C THR A 126 22.46 5.32 -20.76
N LEU A 127 21.93 4.46 -19.91
CA LEU A 127 21.55 3.09 -20.26
C LEU A 127 20.08 2.83 -19.87
N THR A 128 19.18 3.70 -20.33
CA THR A 128 17.75 3.43 -20.23
C THR A 128 17.39 2.14 -20.98
N ASP A 129 16.23 1.55 -20.75
CA ASP A 129 15.78 0.34 -21.45
C ASP A 129 15.79 0.53 -22.98
N HIS A 130 15.49 1.76 -23.43
CA HIS A 130 15.54 2.12 -24.84
C HIS A 130 16.97 2.16 -25.36
N ASP A 131 17.88 2.76 -24.59
CA ASP A 131 19.31 2.85 -24.96
C ASP A 131 19.93 1.45 -25.04
N GLN A 132 19.68 0.60 -24.04
CA GLN A 132 20.16 -0.78 -24.02
C GLN A 132 19.72 -1.54 -25.28
N THR A 133 18.42 -1.42 -25.63
CA THR A 133 17.87 -2.08 -26.84
C THR A 133 18.51 -1.53 -28.11
N SER A 134 18.71 -0.22 -28.19
CA SER A 134 19.32 0.44 -29.35
C SER A 134 20.79 0.06 -29.52
N LEU A 135 21.57 0.05 -28.41
CA LEU A 135 22.99 -0.32 -28.39
C LEU A 135 23.23 -1.75 -28.88
N VAL A 136 22.32 -2.70 -28.56
CA VAL A 136 22.36 -4.06 -29.11
C VAL A 136 22.24 -4.04 -30.65
N GLY A 137 21.35 -3.20 -31.20
CA GLY A 137 21.23 -3.00 -32.63
C GLY A 137 22.47 -2.38 -33.24
N LEU A 138 23.09 -1.38 -32.58
CA LEU A 138 24.32 -0.72 -33.06
C LEU A 138 25.54 -1.63 -33.00
N GLN A 139 25.60 -2.60 -32.07
CA GLN A 139 26.66 -3.61 -32.06
C GLN A 139 26.69 -4.44 -33.35
N ALA A 140 25.52 -4.72 -33.93
CA ALA A 140 25.49 -5.39 -35.24
C ALA A 140 26.17 -4.56 -36.32
N LYS A 141 25.93 -3.24 -36.36
CA LYS A 141 26.60 -2.32 -37.30
C LYS A 141 28.12 -2.26 -37.12
N VAL A 142 28.55 -2.28 -35.82
CA VAL A 142 29.98 -2.39 -35.50
C VAL A 142 30.59 -3.66 -36.12
N LEU A 143 29.92 -4.80 -36.01
CA LEU A 143 30.38 -6.07 -36.56
C LEU A 143 30.39 -6.11 -38.10
N GLU A 144 29.49 -5.37 -38.74
CA GLU A 144 29.46 -5.17 -40.19
C GLU A 144 30.56 -4.21 -40.69
N GLY A 145 31.30 -3.58 -39.75
CA GLY A 145 32.38 -2.63 -40.09
C GLY A 145 31.87 -1.27 -40.51
N GLU A 146 30.63 -0.90 -40.18
CA GLU A 146 30.10 0.44 -40.49
C GLU A 146 30.89 1.49 -39.69
N ASP A 147 31.31 2.56 -40.38
CA ASP A 147 31.91 3.73 -39.79
C ASP A 147 30.91 4.90 -39.85
N SER A 148 31.01 5.84 -38.93
CA SER A 148 30.03 6.94 -38.84
C SER A 148 28.66 6.51 -38.26
N ILE A 149 28.65 5.86 -37.12
CA ILE A 149 27.45 5.37 -36.45
C ILE A 149 26.86 6.49 -35.56
N PRO A 150 25.59 6.92 -35.77
CA PRO A 150 25.00 7.99 -34.99
C PRO A 150 24.58 7.52 -33.60
N TRP A 151 24.98 8.26 -32.55
CA TRP A 151 24.56 8.06 -31.20
C TRP A 151 24.58 9.37 -30.41
N HIS A 152 24.08 9.37 -29.19
CA HIS A 152 24.02 10.52 -28.29
C HIS A 152 24.71 10.23 -26.94
N THR A 153 25.17 11.28 -26.28
CA THR A 153 25.62 11.26 -24.88
C THR A 153 24.42 11.40 -23.95
N SER A 154 24.64 11.36 -22.65
CA SER A 154 23.63 11.67 -21.63
C SER A 154 23.24 13.15 -21.55
N ASP A 155 23.97 14.03 -22.22
CA ASP A 155 23.65 15.46 -22.25
C ASP A 155 22.50 15.71 -23.23
N GLU A 156 21.31 15.94 -22.70
CA GLU A 156 20.10 16.22 -23.49
C GLU A 156 20.20 17.54 -24.31
N ALA A 157 21.15 18.43 -23.98
CA ALA A 157 21.40 19.64 -24.74
C ALA A 157 22.27 19.40 -25.97
N GLU A 158 22.94 18.27 -26.06
CA GLU A 158 23.77 17.90 -27.22
C GLU A 158 22.93 17.16 -28.26
N HIS A 159 23.27 17.42 -29.53
CA HIS A 159 22.70 16.64 -30.63
C HIS A 159 23.40 15.27 -30.76
N CYS A 160 22.71 14.30 -31.38
CA CYS A 160 23.37 13.08 -31.84
C CYS A 160 24.59 13.42 -32.70
N LYS A 161 25.68 12.70 -32.48
CA LYS A 161 26.92 12.83 -33.28
C LYS A 161 27.33 11.47 -33.87
N PHE A 162 28.19 11.48 -34.81
CA PHE A 162 28.71 10.26 -35.42
C PHE A 162 29.94 9.76 -34.65
N TYR A 163 29.94 8.50 -34.29
CA TYR A 163 31.06 7.80 -33.70
C TYR A 163 31.74 6.91 -34.75
N SER A 164 33.05 6.76 -34.62
CA SER A 164 33.78 5.77 -35.39
C SER A 164 33.38 4.35 -35.03
N ASN A 165 33.64 3.39 -35.89
CA ASN A 165 33.45 1.96 -35.59
C ASN A 165 34.15 1.58 -34.27
N ALA A 166 35.39 2.05 -34.09
CA ALA A 166 36.20 1.74 -32.88
C ALA A 166 35.59 2.34 -31.61
N ASP A 167 35.11 3.60 -31.66
CA ASP A 167 34.48 4.24 -30.49
C ASP A 167 33.13 3.60 -30.17
N MET A 168 32.31 3.28 -31.17
CA MET A 168 31.04 2.60 -30.98
C MET A 168 31.25 1.18 -30.41
N ALA A 169 32.33 0.48 -30.81
CA ALA A 169 32.70 -0.80 -30.21
C ALA A 169 33.02 -0.67 -28.70
N LEU A 170 33.74 0.40 -28.32
CA LEU A 170 34.03 0.69 -26.91
C LEU A 170 32.73 0.95 -26.13
N ILE A 171 31.84 1.81 -26.68
CA ILE A 171 30.58 2.18 -26.05
C ILE A 171 29.69 0.93 -25.85
N THR A 172 29.44 0.17 -26.90
CA THR A 172 28.56 -1.01 -26.85
C THR A 172 29.13 -2.11 -25.94
N THR A 173 30.44 -2.33 -25.96
CA THR A 173 31.09 -3.32 -25.08
C THR A 173 30.99 -2.91 -23.63
N ALA A 174 31.35 -1.68 -23.28
CA ALA A 174 31.28 -1.17 -21.91
C ALA A 174 29.85 -1.18 -21.38
N ALA A 175 28.85 -0.81 -22.19
CA ALA A 175 27.46 -0.85 -21.83
C ALA A 175 26.99 -2.28 -21.52
N MET A 176 27.32 -3.26 -22.36
CA MET A 176 26.93 -4.65 -22.15
C MET A 176 27.62 -5.26 -20.93
N GLU A 177 28.89 -4.98 -20.69
CA GLU A 177 29.63 -5.42 -19.50
C GLU A 177 29.02 -4.84 -18.24
N TYR A 178 28.68 -3.54 -18.23
CA TYR A 178 28.08 -2.88 -17.08
C TYR A 178 26.70 -3.45 -16.73
N VAL A 179 25.80 -3.57 -17.70
CA VAL A 179 24.47 -4.15 -17.49
C VAL A 179 24.58 -5.60 -17.02
N THR A 180 25.46 -6.39 -17.63
CA THR A 180 25.67 -7.81 -17.26
C THR A 180 26.18 -7.95 -15.82
N TRP A 181 27.09 -7.06 -15.40
CA TRP A 181 27.58 -7.04 -14.04
C TRP A 181 26.45 -6.77 -13.03
N HIS A 182 25.67 -5.72 -13.25
CA HIS A 182 24.56 -5.35 -12.35
C HIS A 182 23.48 -6.43 -12.29
N VAL A 183 23.15 -7.07 -13.40
CA VAL A 183 22.17 -8.17 -13.47
C VAL A 183 22.69 -9.39 -12.70
N THR A 184 23.95 -9.76 -12.88
CA THR A 184 24.59 -10.91 -12.20
C THR A 184 24.69 -10.65 -10.70
N TYR A 185 25.18 -9.46 -10.31
CA TYR A 185 25.28 -9.06 -8.91
C TYR A 185 23.91 -9.08 -8.20
N PHE A 186 22.88 -8.48 -8.78
CA PHE A 186 21.55 -8.45 -8.17
C PHE A 186 20.94 -9.84 -8.05
N ARG A 187 21.20 -10.73 -9.01
CA ARG A 187 20.70 -12.11 -8.93
C ARG A 187 21.24 -12.85 -7.71
N ASP A 188 22.51 -12.68 -7.41
CA ASP A 188 23.18 -13.28 -6.24
C ASP A 188 22.75 -12.57 -4.95
N LEU A 189 22.65 -11.24 -4.95
CA LEU A 189 22.15 -10.44 -3.82
C LEU A 189 20.74 -10.87 -3.40
N ARG A 190 19.85 -11.11 -4.36
CA ARG A 190 18.49 -11.60 -4.10
C ARG A 190 18.48 -12.99 -3.44
N ILE A 191 19.38 -13.88 -3.86
CA ILE A 191 19.54 -15.20 -3.25
C ILE A 191 20.04 -15.05 -1.81
N TYR A 192 21.02 -14.17 -1.58
CA TYR A 192 21.51 -13.87 -0.25
C TYR A 192 20.41 -13.33 0.67
N ILE A 193 19.64 -12.32 0.25
CA ILE A 193 18.53 -11.73 1.03
C ILE A 193 17.54 -12.82 1.47
N ARG A 194 17.12 -13.69 0.54
CA ARG A 194 16.16 -14.78 0.84
C ARG A 194 16.73 -15.89 1.72
N SER A 195 18.05 -15.94 1.91
CA SER A 195 18.69 -16.91 2.79
C SER A 195 18.73 -16.46 4.25
N LEU A 196 18.61 -15.15 4.52
CA LEU A 196 18.67 -14.58 5.86
C LEU A 196 17.48 -15.06 6.71
N LYS A 197 17.69 -15.19 8.02
CA LYS A 197 16.69 -15.76 8.93
C LYS A 197 16.08 -14.73 9.89
N GLU A 198 16.73 -13.59 10.04
CA GLU A 198 16.31 -12.53 10.94
C GLU A 198 15.97 -11.27 10.15
N LYS A 199 14.85 -10.61 10.50
CA LYS A 199 14.42 -9.36 9.86
C LYS A 199 15.50 -8.27 9.92
N THR A 200 16.18 -8.16 11.06
CA THR A 200 17.26 -7.19 11.27
C THR A 200 18.46 -7.41 10.35
N GLU A 201 18.75 -8.67 9.96
CA GLU A 201 19.79 -8.97 8.97
C GLU A 201 19.36 -8.55 7.55
N VAL A 202 18.07 -8.68 7.23
CA VAL A 202 17.51 -8.25 5.94
C VAL A 202 17.53 -6.73 5.82
N GLU A 203 17.15 -6.02 6.87
CA GLU A 203 17.01 -4.56 6.88
C GLU A 203 18.33 -3.83 6.58
N VAL A 204 19.47 -4.38 7.01
CA VAL A 204 20.79 -3.76 6.81
C VAL A 204 21.41 -4.03 5.44
N VAL A 205 20.79 -4.85 4.59
CA VAL A 205 21.26 -5.09 3.24
C VAL A 205 21.12 -3.83 2.38
N THR A 206 22.19 -3.47 1.68
CA THR A 206 22.23 -2.32 0.77
C THR A 206 22.78 -2.72 -0.59
N TYR A 207 22.35 -2.03 -1.64
CA TYR A 207 22.89 -2.25 -2.99
C TYR A 207 24.37 -1.84 -3.06
N GLY A 208 25.19 -2.69 -3.70
CA GLY A 208 26.64 -2.48 -3.77
C GLY A 208 27.45 -3.07 -2.60
N MET A 209 26.80 -3.67 -1.58
CA MET A 209 27.51 -4.38 -0.52
C MET A 209 28.26 -5.59 -1.06
N THR A 210 29.30 -6.01 -0.34
CA THR A 210 29.97 -7.27 -0.66
C THR A 210 29.09 -8.46 -0.27
N ILE A 211 28.65 -9.25 -1.26
CA ILE A 211 27.91 -10.49 -1.03
C ILE A 211 28.87 -11.54 -0.44
N PRO A 212 28.49 -12.27 0.63
CA PRO A 212 29.32 -13.35 1.15
C PRO A 212 29.65 -14.40 0.08
N GLU A 213 30.87 -14.89 0.06
CA GLU A 213 31.41 -15.78 -1.01
C GLU A 213 30.54 -17.03 -1.27
N ALA A 214 29.90 -17.54 -0.22
CA ALA A 214 29.02 -18.72 -0.32
C ALA A 214 27.76 -18.44 -1.19
N TYR A 215 27.42 -17.17 -1.42
CA TYR A 215 26.27 -16.73 -2.23
C TYR A 215 26.67 -16.11 -3.56
N GLN A 216 27.99 -16.04 -3.84
CA GLN A 216 28.50 -15.55 -5.12
C GLN A 216 28.54 -16.70 -6.14
N SER A 217 27.89 -16.48 -7.28
CA SER A 217 28.00 -17.37 -8.43
C SER A 217 29.40 -17.33 -9.06
N GLU A 218 29.78 -18.37 -9.78
CA GLU A 218 31.07 -18.40 -10.51
C GLU A 218 31.20 -17.21 -11.51
N PRO A 219 30.14 -16.81 -12.25
CA PRO A 219 30.22 -15.59 -13.07
C PRO A 219 30.51 -14.33 -12.26
N LEU A 220 29.87 -14.12 -11.11
CA LEU A 220 30.13 -12.94 -10.27
C LEU A 220 31.54 -12.93 -9.73
N LYS A 221 32.06 -14.07 -9.24
CA LYS A 221 33.45 -14.20 -8.78
C LYS A 221 34.45 -13.86 -9.89
N ALA A 222 34.21 -14.35 -11.12
CA ALA A 222 35.05 -14.03 -12.27
C ALA A 222 35.05 -12.53 -12.61
N MET A 223 33.88 -11.89 -12.58
CA MET A 223 33.75 -10.46 -12.81
C MET A 223 34.45 -9.63 -11.74
N ILE A 224 34.29 -9.97 -10.44
CA ILE A 224 34.98 -9.30 -9.34
C ILE A 224 36.50 -9.43 -9.50
N ALA A 225 37.00 -10.61 -9.84
CA ALA A 225 38.42 -10.84 -10.04
C ALA A 225 38.99 -10.02 -11.23
N ALA A 226 38.21 -9.83 -12.30
CA ALA A 226 38.60 -9.01 -13.45
C ALA A 226 38.67 -7.51 -13.11
N GLN A 227 37.88 -7.01 -12.17
CA GLN A 227 37.92 -5.60 -11.73
C GLN A 227 39.08 -5.30 -10.75
N ALA A 228 39.66 -6.33 -10.14
CA ALA A 228 40.75 -6.17 -9.17
C ALA A 228 42.15 -6.09 -9.80
N ILE A 229 42.27 -6.18 -11.12
CA ILE A 229 43.49 -6.08 -11.91
C ILE A 229 43.60 -4.69 -12.54
#